data_80dde6a7b05f8765493df66efd9be8f1
#
_entry.id   80dde6a7b05f8765493df66efd9be8f1
#
_cell.length_a   1.000
_cell.length_b   1.000
_cell.length_c   1.000
_cell.angle_alpha   90.00
_cell.angle_beta   90.00
_cell.angle_gamma   90.00
#
_symmetry.space_group_name_H-M   'P 1'
#
loop_
_entity.id
_entity.type
_entity.pdbx_description
1 polymer ?
#
loop_
_entity_poly.entity_id
_entity_poly.type
_entity_poly.pdbx_seq_one_letter_code
_entity_poly.pdbx_strand_id
1 'polypeptide(L)'
;VLVLSGGEPLLRGDVFSIARYGTEKGLRMCLATNGSLVTDEVCKEIKASGIKIVSMSLDGATEEVHDNFRDQKGAFAAVINAASLFRAQGIEFLLNSSFTKRNQSEIPKVYRLAKELGATAWYLFMIVPTGRGEEIINELIPKEDYEAILNWHYEMEKAEKDMLVRPTCAPHYYRLVLQRSKQEGEKLQRRTLKFSTGGSKGCLAGQLICLINVDGDVYPCSYFPKAAGNVFKTPFKEIWEDSQLFKEMRDFRSYRGKCGVCEFINVCGGCRARAYAISGDYLEEEPFCSYIPKRVGQR
;
A
#
# COMPACT_ATOMS: atom_id res chain seq x y z
N VAL A 1 10.05 9.86 -4.29
CA VAL A 1 9.81 9.52 -2.87
C VAL A 1 10.58 8.26 -2.55
N LEU A 2 11.30 8.26 -1.43
CA LEU A 2 11.98 7.08 -0.90
C LEU A 2 11.44 6.79 0.50
N VAL A 3 10.97 5.56 0.72
CA VAL A 3 10.45 5.10 2.01
C VAL A 3 11.48 4.17 2.64
N LEU A 4 12.04 4.56 3.77
CA LEU A 4 12.86 3.69 4.60
C LEU A 4 11.94 2.73 5.34
N SER A 5 12.10 1.45 5.08
CA SER A 5 11.28 0.36 5.60
C SER A 5 12.17 -0.86 5.85
N GLY A 6 11.56 -2.00 6.13
CA GLY A 6 12.28 -3.25 6.35
C GLY A 6 11.53 -4.09 7.37
N GLY A 7 12.23 -4.68 8.36
CA GLY A 7 11.62 -5.10 9.61
C GLY A 7 11.19 -3.84 10.37
N GLU A 8 12.01 -3.41 11.33
CA GLU A 8 11.83 -2.10 11.98
C GLU A 8 13.04 -1.21 11.65
N PRO A 9 12.88 -0.15 10.84
CA PRO A 9 14.00 0.68 10.39
C PRO A 9 14.69 1.44 11.55
N LEU A 10 13.98 1.74 12.63
CA LEU A 10 14.55 2.41 13.81
C LEU A 10 15.55 1.54 14.59
N LEU A 11 15.61 0.24 14.33
CA LEU A 11 16.67 -0.64 14.85
C LEU A 11 18.01 -0.42 14.13
N ARG A 12 17.99 0.22 12.97
CA ARG A 12 19.19 0.49 12.19
C ARG A 12 19.84 1.79 12.67
N GLY A 13 21.06 1.71 13.21
CA GLY A 13 21.74 2.83 13.85
C GLY A 13 22.05 4.03 12.91
N ASP A 14 22.13 3.82 11.59
CA ASP A 14 22.43 4.85 10.60
C ASP A 14 21.20 5.32 9.81
N VAL A 15 19.97 4.93 10.20
CA VAL A 15 18.74 5.24 9.45
C VAL A 15 18.55 6.75 9.21
N PHE A 16 18.83 7.57 10.22
CA PHE A 16 18.71 9.02 10.10
C PHE A 16 19.83 9.65 9.26
N SER A 17 21.02 9.04 9.23
CA SER A 17 22.10 9.44 8.34
C SER A 17 21.76 9.19 6.89
N ILE A 18 21.15 8.04 6.59
CA ILE A 18 20.62 7.71 5.26
C ILE A 18 19.51 8.69 4.87
N ALA A 19 18.61 9.02 5.80
CA ALA A 19 17.53 9.99 5.56
C ALA A 19 18.07 11.39 5.25
N ARG A 20 19.06 11.89 6.00
CA ARG A 20 19.75 13.16 5.74
C ARG A 20 20.39 13.18 4.37
N TYR A 21 21.16 12.14 4.05
CA TYR A 21 21.81 12.03 2.74
C TYR A 21 20.78 12.05 1.60
N GLY A 22 19.68 11.28 1.73
CA GLY A 22 18.61 11.30 0.73
C GLY A 22 17.95 12.67 0.59
N THR A 23 17.73 13.37 1.71
CA THR A 23 17.18 14.74 1.74
C THR A 23 18.10 15.74 1.04
N GLU A 24 19.41 15.68 1.30
CA GLU A 24 20.43 16.49 0.64
C GLU A 24 20.51 16.24 -0.88
N LYS A 25 20.22 15.02 -1.31
CA LYS A 25 20.08 14.67 -2.74
C LYS A 25 18.75 15.08 -3.36
N GLY A 26 17.90 15.81 -2.63
CA GLY A 26 16.59 16.26 -3.10
C GLY A 26 15.51 15.18 -3.11
N LEU A 27 15.74 14.04 -2.49
CA LEU A 27 14.72 12.99 -2.35
C LEU A 27 13.71 13.37 -1.26
N ARG A 28 12.46 13.02 -1.48
CA ARG A 28 11.43 13.08 -0.43
C ARG A 28 11.52 11.84 0.43
N MET A 29 12.11 11.98 1.60
CA MET A 29 12.31 10.87 2.53
C MET A 29 11.08 10.62 3.38
N CYS A 30 10.71 9.35 3.52
CA CYS A 30 9.63 8.85 4.39
C CYS A 30 10.15 7.70 5.24
N LEU A 31 9.48 7.43 6.36
CA LEU A 31 9.81 6.34 7.28
C LEU A 31 8.59 5.46 7.51
N ALA A 32 8.78 4.13 7.49
CA ALA A 32 7.72 3.17 7.83
C ALA A 32 8.15 2.39 9.08
N THR A 33 7.52 2.66 10.22
CA THR A 33 7.85 2.07 11.53
C THR A 33 6.64 1.35 12.15
N ASN A 34 6.88 0.42 13.06
CA ASN A 34 5.83 -0.20 13.87
C ASN A 34 5.44 0.67 15.10
N GLY A 35 6.16 1.76 15.35
CA GLY A 35 5.89 2.70 16.44
C GLY A 35 6.56 2.34 17.78
N SER A 36 7.05 1.12 17.97
CA SER A 36 7.53 0.65 19.28
C SER A 36 8.78 1.38 19.82
N LEU A 37 9.57 1.95 18.91
CA LEU A 37 10.81 2.66 19.26
C LEU A 37 10.68 4.19 19.17
N VAL A 38 9.47 4.70 19.01
CA VAL A 38 9.24 6.15 18.89
C VAL A 38 9.32 6.80 20.28
N THR A 39 10.26 7.74 20.43
CA THR A 39 10.46 8.59 21.59
C THR A 39 10.54 10.06 21.17
N ASP A 40 10.61 10.98 22.11
CA ASP A 40 10.82 12.40 21.80
C ASP A 40 12.14 12.64 21.05
N GLU A 41 13.21 11.90 21.39
CA GLU A 41 14.50 11.97 20.71
C GLU A 41 14.37 11.49 19.25
N VAL A 42 13.68 10.37 19.03
CA VAL A 42 13.39 9.85 17.68
C VAL A 42 12.57 10.87 16.87
N CYS A 43 11.60 11.53 17.48
CA CYS A 43 10.84 12.60 16.82
C CYS A 43 11.73 13.78 16.41
N LYS A 44 12.68 14.20 17.24
CA LYS A 44 13.67 15.24 16.89
C LYS A 44 14.54 14.79 15.70
N GLU A 45 15.03 13.56 15.71
CA GLU A 45 15.84 13.00 14.61
C GLU A 45 15.05 12.88 13.30
N ILE A 46 13.77 12.47 13.34
CA ILE A 46 12.87 12.45 12.18
C ILE A 46 12.82 13.84 11.53
N LYS A 47 12.63 14.90 12.32
CA LYS A 47 12.58 16.27 11.82
C LYS A 47 13.93 16.73 11.29
N ALA A 48 15.01 16.50 12.03
CA ALA A 48 16.36 16.92 11.69
C ALA A 48 16.90 16.21 10.43
N SER A 49 16.48 14.97 10.17
CA SER A 49 16.87 14.20 8.99
C SER A 49 16.08 14.57 7.72
N GLY A 50 15.04 15.40 7.85
CA GLY A 50 14.22 15.85 6.71
C GLY A 50 13.15 14.84 6.27
N ILE A 51 12.86 13.80 7.07
CA ILE A 51 11.73 12.89 6.84
C ILE A 51 10.44 13.68 6.82
N LYS A 52 9.63 13.50 5.77
CA LYS A 52 8.42 14.31 5.52
C LYS A 52 7.16 13.71 6.09
N ILE A 53 7.09 12.39 6.18
CA ILE A 53 5.95 11.69 6.74
C ILE A 53 6.38 10.33 7.30
N VAL A 54 5.72 9.90 8.36
CA VAL A 54 5.91 8.59 8.96
C VAL A 54 4.68 7.75 8.71
N SER A 55 4.85 6.48 8.35
CA SER A 55 3.76 5.52 8.28
C SER A 55 3.85 4.51 9.42
N MET A 56 2.71 4.20 10.02
CA MET A 56 2.60 3.20 11.07
C MET A 56 1.52 2.18 10.73
N SER A 57 1.56 1.03 11.38
CA SER A 57 0.59 -0.04 11.18
C SER A 57 -0.47 -0.04 12.28
N LEU A 58 -1.76 -0.07 11.89
CA LEU A 58 -2.89 -0.18 12.83
C LEU A 58 -3.98 -1.07 12.24
N ASP A 59 -4.08 -2.33 12.69
CA ASP A 59 -4.96 -3.35 12.09
C ASP A 59 -6.18 -3.72 12.94
N GLY A 60 -6.37 -3.03 14.04
CA GLY A 60 -7.53 -3.14 14.92
C GLY A 60 -7.79 -1.82 15.63
N ALA A 61 -9.03 -1.59 16.03
CA ALA A 61 -9.43 -0.40 16.78
C ALA A 61 -9.31 -0.58 18.30
N THR A 62 -8.89 -1.75 18.75
CA THR A 62 -8.65 -2.09 20.16
C THR A 62 -7.32 -2.81 20.32
N GLU A 63 -6.77 -2.77 21.53
CA GLU A 63 -5.54 -3.49 21.88
C GLU A 63 -5.66 -4.98 21.56
N GLU A 64 -6.75 -5.62 21.97
CA GLU A 64 -6.98 -7.04 21.74
C GLU A 64 -6.89 -7.39 20.24
N VAL A 65 -7.59 -6.67 19.39
CA VAL A 65 -7.64 -6.98 17.95
C VAL A 65 -6.30 -6.70 17.28
N HIS A 66 -5.69 -5.56 17.59
CA HIS A 66 -4.42 -5.17 16.97
C HIS A 66 -3.27 -6.07 17.40
N ASP A 67 -3.12 -6.29 18.70
CA ASP A 67 -2.03 -7.09 19.27
C ASP A 67 -2.12 -8.56 18.81
N ASN A 68 -3.35 -9.13 18.80
CA ASN A 68 -3.57 -10.47 18.27
C ASN A 68 -3.26 -10.58 16.78
N PHE A 69 -3.62 -9.54 15.98
CA PHE A 69 -3.31 -9.54 14.55
C PHE A 69 -1.81 -9.44 14.29
N ARG A 70 -1.08 -8.70 15.11
CA ARG A 70 0.39 -8.54 15.02
C ARG A 70 1.18 -9.63 15.70
N ASP A 71 0.53 -10.48 16.49
CA ASP A 71 1.16 -11.44 17.39
C ASP A 71 2.21 -10.75 18.30
N GLN A 72 1.84 -9.55 18.80
CA GLN A 72 2.75 -8.73 19.58
C GLN A 72 1.98 -7.93 20.63
N LYS A 73 2.09 -8.33 21.90
CA LYS A 73 1.49 -7.61 23.02
C LYS A 73 2.09 -6.21 23.16
N GLY A 74 1.22 -5.21 23.34
CA GLY A 74 1.59 -3.81 23.49
C GLY A 74 1.83 -3.06 22.17
N ALA A 75 1.65 -3.72 21.01
CA ALA A 75 1.80 -3.07 19.71
C ALA A 75 0.78 -1.93 19.52
N PHE A 76 -0.47 -2.12 19.96
CA PHE A 76 -1.50 -1.08 19.93
C PHE A 76 -1.08 0.15 20.75
N ALA A 77 -0.70 -0.06 22.00
CA ALA A 77 -0.27 1.03 22.90
C ALA A 77 0.93 1.80 22.31
N ALA A 78 1.87 1.09 21.67
CA ALA A 78 3.02 1.70 21.00
C ALA A 78 2.58 2.64 19.86
N VAL A 79 1.65 2.23 19.01
CA VAL A 79 1.12 3.06 17.92
C VAL A 79 0.37 4.27 18.46
N ILE A 80 -0.48 4.11 19.48
CA ILE A 80 -1.21 5.23 20.11
C ILE A 80 -0.24 6.25 20.71
N ASN A 81 0.77 5.79 21.44
CA ASN A 81 1.81 6.65 22.00
C ASN A 81 2.59 7.39 20.89
N ALA A 82 3.04 6.67 19.85
CA ALA A 82 3.76 7.27 18.73
C ALA A 82 2.92 8.34 18.02
N ALA A 83 1.62 8.08 17.78
CA ALA A 83 0.71 9.05 17.19
C ALA A 83 0.57 10.32 18.05
N SER A 84 0.51 10.16 19.39
CA SER A 84 0.47 11.27 20.32
C SER A 84 1.76 12.12 20.24
N LEU A 85 2.93 11.49 20.24
CA LEU A 85 4.23 12.15 20.11
C LEU A 85 4.35 12.88 18.76
N PHE A 86 3.95 12.27 17.66
CA PHE A 86 3.98 12.89 16.34
C PHE A 86 3.09 14.13 16.28
N ARG A 87 1.88 14.07 16.84
CA ARG A 87 1.00 15.25 16.93
C ARG A 87 1.63 16.37 17.76
N ALA A 88 2.15 16.03 18.94
CA ALA A 88 2.80 17.01 19.83
C ALA A 88 4.00 17.70 19.16
N GLN A 89 4.73 16.97 18.33
CA GLN A 89 5.90 17.46 17.60
C GLN A 89 5.60 18.04 16.21
N GLY A 90 4.34 18.01 15.75
CA GLY A 90 3.93 18.48 14.43
C GLY A 90 4.47 17.62 13.28
N ILE A 91 4.66 16.31 13.50
CA ILE A 91 5.09 15.36 12.49
C ILE A 91 3.85 14.77 11.82
N GLU A 92 3.77 14.90 10.49
CA GLU A 92 2.70 14.26 9.72
C GLU A 92 2.89 12.73 9.70
N PHE A 93 1.80 12.00 9.93
CA PHE A 93 1.83 10.54 9.86
C PHE A 93 0.61 9.97 9.16
N LEU A 94 0.77 8.77 8.64
CA LEU A 94 -0.32 7.98 8.06
C LEU A 94 -0.40 6.60 8.73
N LEU A 95 -1.57 5.99 8.65
CA LEU A 95 -1.82 4.66 9.18
C LEU A 95 -2.09 3.68 8.04
N ASN A 96 -1.44 2.53 8.09
CA ASN A 96 -1.64 1.38 7.22
C ASN A 96 -2.37 0.30 7.98
N SER A 97 -3.46 -0.21 7.42
CA SER A 97 -4.26 -1.26 8.06
C SER A 97 -4.47 -2.42 7.11
N SER A 98 -4.05 -3.60 7.52
CA SER A 98 -4.20 -4.85 6.77
C SER A 98 -5.39 -5.63 7.29
N PHE A 99 -6.22 -6.13 6.38
CA PHE A 99 -7.45 -6.82 6.75
C PHE A 99 -7.54 -8.22 6.17
N THR A 100 -8.02 -9.13 7.01
CA THR A 100 -8.38 -10.52 6.70
C THR A 100 -9.80 -10.77 7.17
N LYS A 101 -10.31 -12.00 7.03
CA LYS A 101 -11.59 -12.41 7.63
C LYS A 101 -11.66 -12.17 9.13
N ARG A 102 -10.52 -12.23 9.84
CA ARG A 102 -10.48 -12.07 11.31
C ARG A 102 -10.84 -10.67 11.77
N ASN A 103 -10.43 -9.65 11.01
CA ASN A 103 -10.54 -8.25 11.43
C ASN A 103 -11.25 -7.34 10.42
N GLN A 104 -11.87 -7.88 9.35
CA GLN A 104 -12.57 -7.04 8.37
C GLN A 104 -13.74 -6.23 8.96
N SER A 105 -14.36 -6.71 10.03
CA SER A 105 -15.40 -5.98 10.75
C SER A 105 -14.87 -4.73 11.48
N GLU A 106 -13.55 -4.64 11.68
CA GLU A 106 -12.92 -3.48 12.29
C GLU A 106 -12.70 -2.31 11.32
N ILE A 107 -12.84 -2.52 10.01
CA ILE A 107 -12.59 -1.49 8.99
C ILE A 107 -13.22 -0.14 9.33
N PRO A 108 -14.53 -0.02 9.64
CA PRO A 108 -15.14 1.26 9.99
C PRO A 108 -14.66 1.84 11.33
N LYS A 109 -14.26 0.98 12.27
CA LYS A 109 -13.78 1.42 13.58
C LYS A 109 -12.35 1.96 13.47
N VAL A 110 -11.47 1.24 12.74
CA VAL A 110 -10.10 1.68 12.48
C VAL A 110 -10.06 2.99 11.69
N TYR A 111 -10.95 3.17 10.71
CA TYR A 111 -11.11 4.44 10.02
C TYR A 111 -11.42 5.59 10.99
N ARG A 112 -12.39 5.41 11.91
CA ARG A 112 -12.71 6.44 12.91
C ARG A 112 -11.53 6.72 13.83
N LEU A 113 -10.90 5.68 14.34
CA LEU A 113 -9.71 5.81 15.20
C LEU A 113 -8.57 6.56 14.49
N ALA A 114 -8.33 6.28 13.21
CA ALA A 114 -7.32 7.00 12.43
C ALA A 114 -7.59 8.52 12.37
N LYS A 115 -8.85 8.92 12.24
CA LYS A 115 -9.26 10.34 12.31
C LYS A 115 -9.03 10.93 13.70
N GLU A 116 -9.44 10.25 14.75
CA GLU A 116 -9.28 10.67 16.14
C GLU A 116 -7.81 10.85 16.51
N LEU A 117 -6.95 9.96 16.03
CA LEU A 117 -5.50 10.07 16.19
C LEU A 117 -4.89 11.22 15.39
N GLY A 118 -5.61 11.80 14.43
CA GLY A 118 -5.13 12.93 13.61
C GLY A 118 -4.21 12.47 12.47
N ALA A 119 -4.38 11.26 11.96
CA ALA A 119 -3.64 10.80 10.82
C ALA A 119 -3.93 11.65 9.57
N THR A 120 -2.87 12.01 8.82
CA THR A 120 -3.00 12.72 7.54
C THR A 120 -3.60 11.83 6.45
N ALA A 121 -3.36 10.53 6.56
CA ALA A 121 -3.91 9.53 5.64
C ALA A 121 -4.15 8.19 6.33
N TRP A 122 -5.11 7.44 5.79
CA TRP A 122 -5.35 6.06 6.15
C TRP A 122 -5.39 5.17 4.90
N TYR A 123 -4.58 4.12 4.91
CA TYR A 123 -4.47 3.17 3.81
C TYR A 123 -5.02 1.81 4.22
N LEU A 124 -6.08 1.39 3.53
CA LEU A 124 -6.72 0.09 3.69
C LEU A 124 -6.01 -0.91 2.78
N PHE A 125 -5.26 -1.83 3.37
CA PHE A 125 -4.52 -2.86 2.64
C PHE A 125 -5.33 -4.16 2.51
N MET A 126 -5.48 -4.60 1.28
CA MET A 126 -5.95 -5.95 0.98
C MET A 126 -4.75 -6.89 0.89
N ILE A 127 -4.74 -7.93 1.70
CA ILE A 127 -3.60 -8.86 1.81
C ILE A 127 -3.24 -9.46 0.44
N VAL A 128 -1.95 -9.52 0.17
CA VAL A 128 -1.36 -10.29 -0.92
C VAL A 128 -0.67 -11.49 -0.28
N PRO A 129 -1.03 -12.74 -0.66
CA PRO A 129 -0.52 -13.94 -0.01
C PRO A 129 0.89 -14.28 -0.50
N THR A 130 1.88 -13.51 -0.04
CA THR A 130 3.32 -13.71 -0.31
C THR A 130 4.12 -13.59 0.98
N GLY A 131 5.24 -14.28 1.09
CA GLY A 131 6.02 -14.37 2.30
C GLY A 131 5.16 -14.92 3.46
N ARG A 132 5.18 -14.32 4.63
CA ARG A 132 4.32 -14.71 5.77
C ARG A 132 2.82 -14.68 5.47
N GLY A 133 2.40 -13.95 4.44
CA GLY A 133 1.01 -13.93 3.98
C GLY A 133 0.54 -15.25 3.36
N GLU A 134 1.45 -16.15 2.98
CA GLU A 134 1.11 -17.48 2.47
C GLU A 134 0.50 -18.37 3.57
N GLU A 135 0.92 -18.19 4.82
CA GLU A 135 0.43 -18.94 5.98
C GLU A 135 -1.05 -18.64 6.27
N ILE A 136 -1.53 -17.47 5.87
CA ILE A 136 -2.91 -17.01 6.11
C ILE A 136 -3.77 -16.97 4.85
N ILE A 137 -3.41 -17.72 3.81
CA ILE A 137 -4.16 -17.74 2.54
C ILE A 137 -5.66 -18.07 2.71
N ASN A 138 -5.98 -18.95 3.68
CA ASN A 138 -7.35 -19.34 4.01
C ASN A 138 -8.13 -18.25 4.78
N GLU A 139 -7.45 -17.22 5.24
CA GLU A 139 -8.03 -16.11 5.98
C GLU A 139 -8.24 -14.87 5.09
N LEU A 140 -7.86 -14.95 3.83
CA LEU A 140 -8.08 -13.86 2.90
C LEU A 140 -9.58 -13.56 2.78
N ILE A 141 -9.88 -12.28 2.68
CA ILE A 141 -11.25 -11.80 2.47
C ILE A 141 -11.77 -12.37 1.14
N PRO A 142 -12.97 -12.97 1.09
CA PRO A 142 -13.55 -13.48 -0.16
C PRO A 142 -13.76 -12.36 -1.19
N LYS A 143 -13.72 -12.70 -2.48
CA LYS A 143 -13.85 -11.71 -3.56
C LYS A 143 -15.17 -10.94 -3.54
N GLU A 144 -16.23 -11.55 -3.02
CA GLU A 144 -17.54 -10.94 -2.84
C GLU A 144 -17.50 -9.83 -1.78
N ASP A 145 -16.85 -10.09 -0.66
CA ASP A 145 -16.65 -9.12 0.42
C ASP A 145 -15.71 -7.98 -0.01
N TYR A 146 -14.72 -8.29 -0.88
CA TYR A 146 -13.86 -7.26 -1.47
C TYR A 146 -14.66 -6.17 -2.17
N GLU A 147 -15.62 -6.56 -3.01
CA GLU A 147 -16.44 -5.59 -3.74
C GLU A 147 -17.29 -4.76 -2.78
N ALA A 148 -17.85 -5.37 -1.73
CA ALA A 148 -18.60 -4.67 -0.69
C ALA A 148 -17.73 -3.67 0.08
N ILE A 149 -16.52 -4.08 0.50
CA ILE A 149 -15.56 -3.20 1.18
C ILE A 149 -15.15 -2.03 0.28
N LEU A 150 -14.90 -2.26 -1.00
CA LEU A 150 -14.51 -1.20 -1.92
C LEU A 150 -15.65 -0.24 -2.24
N ASN A 151 -16.91 -0.69 -2.26
CA ASN A 151 -18.07 0.18 -2.34
C ASN A 151 -18.21 1.03 -1.07
N TRP A 152 -18.07 0.44 0.11
CA TRP A 152 -18.01 1.17 1.36
C TRP A 152 -16.91 2.22 1.35
N HIS A 153 -15.71 1.84 0.90
CA HIS A 153 -14.57 2.77 0.79
C HIS A 153 -14.86 3.94 -0.16
N TYR A 154 -15.56 3.70 -1.27
CA TYR A 154 -15.96 4.75 -2.20
C TYR A 154 -16.84 5.81 -1.53
N GLU A 155 -17.85 5.37 -0.75
CA GLU A 155 -18.71 6.30 0.00
C GLU A 155 -17.91 7.08 1.05
N MET A 156 -16.97 6.41 1.72
CA MET A 156 -16.09 7.06 2.69
C MET A 156 -15.15 8.08 2.03
N GLU A 157 -14.52 7.74 0.90
CA GLU A 157 -13.66 8.68 0.17
C GLU A 157 -14.46 9.88 -0.35
N LYS A 158 -15.72 9.68 -0.75
CA LYS A 158 -16.62 10.75 -1.18
C LYS A 158 -17.01 11.70 -0.05
N ALA A 159 -17.24 11.16 1.14
CA ALA A 159 -17.67 11.91 2.33
C ALA A 159 -16.50 12.57 3.08
N GLU A 160 -15.30 11.98 3.01
CA GLU A 160 -14.14 12.37 3.81
C GLU A 160 -13.50 13.67 3.29
N LYS A 161 -13.35 14.66 4.19
CA LYS A 161 -12.83 16.00 3.83
C LYS A 161 -11.46 16.30 4.42
N ASP A 162 -11.05 15.61 5.47
CA ASP A 162 -9.89 15.98 6.28
C ASP A 162 -8.71 15.02 6.10
N MET A 163 -8.98 13.72 6.02
CA MET A 163 -7.97 12.67 5.90
C MET A 163 -7.98 12.08 4.49
N LEU A 164 -6.81 11.81 3.92
CA LEU A 164 -6.72 11.01 2.71
C LEU A 164 -7.06 9.55 3.04
N VAL A 165 -8.03 8.96 2.35
CA VAL A 165 -8.33 7.53 2.45
C VAL A 165 -8.01 6.84 1.13
N ARG A 166 -7.36 5.66 1.18
CA ARG A 166 -6.97 4.95 -0.04
C ARG A 166 -6.94 3.43 0.16
N PRO A 167 -7.59 2.64 -0.72
CA PRO A 167 -7.40 1.21 -0.73
C PRO A 167 -6.06 0.89 -1.42
N THR A 168 -5.29 0.01 -0.83
CA THR A 168 -3.97 -0.41 -1.31
C THR A 168 -4.00 -1.91 -1.60
N CYS A 169 -3.26 -2.35 -2.61
CA CYS A 169 -3.32 -3.71 -3.14
C CYS A 169 -4.73 -4.14 -3.60
N ALA A 170 -5.58 -3.17 -3.93
CA ALA A 170 -6.93 -3.33 -4.45
C ALA A 170 -7.12 -2.54 -5.74
N PRO A 171 -6.36 -2.82 -6.82
CA PRO A 171 -6.36 -2.02 -8.04
C PRO A 171 -7.73 -1.96 -8.73
N HIS A 172 -8.58 -2.96 -8.55
CA HIS A 172 -9.94 -2.97 -9.09
C HIS A 172 -10.87 -1.90 -8.49
N TYR A 173 -10.47 -1.25 -7.41
CA TYR A 173 -11.13 -0.05 -6.89
C TYR A 173 -11.23 1.07 -7.96
N TYR A 174 -10.20 1.23 -8.78
CA TYR A 174 -10.20 2.26 -9.82
C TYR A 174 -11.23 1.98 -10.93
N ARG A 175 -11.52 0.70 -11.21
CA ARG A 175 -12.65 0.30 -12.04
C ARG A 175 -13.97 0.74 -11.40
N LEU A 176 -14.15 0.42 -10.11
CA LEU A 176 -15.35 0.79 -9.35
C LEU A 176 -15.58 2.29 -9.36
N VAL A 177 -14.56 3.09 -9.09
CA VAL A 177 -14.64 4.57 -9.14
C VAL A 177 -15.16 5.05 -10.49
N LEU A 178 -14.64 4.52 -11.61
CA LEU A 178 -15.12 4.90 -12.94
C LEU A 178 -16.57 4.50 -13.20
N GLN A 179 -16.97 3.32 -12.76
CA GLN A 179 -18.35 2.83 -12.91
C GLN A 179 -19.32 3.69 -12.09
N ARG A 180 -19.00 3.94 -10.81
CA ARG A 180 -19.82 4.78 -9.93
C ARG A 180 -19.90 6.21 -10.42
N SER A 181 -18.78 6.83 -10.79
CA SER A 181 -18.74 8.18 -11.36
C SER A 181 -19.62 8.31 -12.61
N LYS A 182 -19.65 7.27 -13.45
CA LYS A 182 -20.52 7.27 -14.62
C LYS A 182 -22.00 7.13 -14.26
N GLN A 183 -22.33 6.29 -13.28
CA GLN A 183 -23.71 6.08 -12.81
C GLN A 183 -24.27 7.33 -12.11
N GLU A 184 -23.44 8.00 -11.32
CA GLU A 184 -23.83 9.17 -10.54
C GLU A 184 -23.76 10.48 -11.35
N GLY A 185 -23.13 10.47 -12.54
CA GLY A 185 -22.90 11.67 -13.34
C GLY A 185 -21.85 12.63 -12.79
N GLU A 186 -21.14 12.23 -11.75
CA GLU A 186 -20.15 13.03 -11.03
C GLU A 186 -18.79 12.34 -11.01
N LYS A 187 -17.71 13.13 -11.09
CA LYS A 187 -16.35 12.62 -10.85
C LYS A 187 -16.02 12.70 -9.39
N LEU A 188 -15.58 11.58 -8.81
CA LEU A 188 -15.04 11.55 -7.45
C LEU A 188 -13.85 12.51 -7.36
N GLN A 189 -13.97 13.54 -6.53
CA GLN A 189 -12.87 14.44 -6.20
C GLN A 189 -11.95 13.76 -5.20
N ARG A 190 -10.80 13.31 -5.68
CA ARG A 190 -9.85 12.56 -4.87
C ARG A 190 -8.78 13.46 -4.29
N ARG A 191 -8.54 13.31 -3.00
CA ARG A 191 -7.45 14.00 -2.32
C ARG A 191 -6.09 13.42 -2.71
N THR A 192 -5.10 14.26 -2.65
CA THR A 192 -3.69 13.87 -2.79
C THR A 192 -2.89 14.47 -1.65
N LEU A 193 -1.90 13.75 -1.15
CA LEU A 193 -0.93 14.32 -0.24
C LEU A 193 -0.08 15.36 -0.97
N LYS A 194 0.37 16.40 -0.27
CA LYS A 194 1.20 17.50 -0.83
C LYS A 194 2.46 17.00 -1.56
N PHE A 195 2.94 15.83 -1.18
CA PHE A 195 4.13 15.18 -1.76
C PHE A 195 3.77 13.91 -2.56
N SER A 196 2.51 13.70 -2.88
CA SER A 196 2.09 12.57 -3.72
C SER A 196 2.72 12.68 -5.11
N THR A 197 3.15 11.55 -5.66
CA THR A 197 3.66 11.47 -7.04
C THR A 197 2.56 11.55 -8.11
N GLY A 198 1.33 11.83 -7.69
CA GLY A 198 0.21 12.13 -8.59
C GLY A 198 -0.44 10.95 -9.29
N GLY A 199 0.08 9.75 -9.13
CA GLY A 199 -0.48 8.56 -9.76
C GLY A 199 -1.79 8.12 -9.12
N SER A 200 -2.92 8.26 -9.80
CA SER A 200 -4.23 7.74 -9.36
C SER A 200 -4.72 6.63 -10.29
N LYS A 201 -3.90 5.61 -10.49
CA LYS A 201 -4.29 4.38 -11.18
C LYS A 201 -4.06 3.17 -10.27
N GLY A 202 -4.55 2.01 -10.70
CA GLY A 202 -4.58 0.78 -9.92
C GLY A 202 -3.21 0.28 -9.47
N CYS A 203 -2.73 -0.81 -10.04
CA CYS A 203 -1.42 -1.36 -9.67
C CYS A 203 -0.28 -0.48 -10.18
N LEU A 204 0.61 -0.07 -9.27
CA LEU A 204 1.80 0.75 -9.59
C LEU A 204 3.08 -0.09 -9.66
N ALA A 205 3.02 -1.38 -9.34
CA ALA A 205 4.17 -2.28 -9.30
C ALA A 205 4.91 -2.30 -10.65
N GLY A 206 6.20 -2.03 -10.63
CA GLY A 206 7.04 -1.98 -11.83
C GLY A 206 6.71 -0.84 -12.81
N GLN A 207 5.71 -0.01 -12.51
CA GLN A 207 5.30 1.14 -13.33
C GLN A 207 5.72 2.48 -12.71
N LEU A 208 5.45 2.70 -11.44
CA LEU A 208 5.76 3.92 -10.70
C LEU A 208 6.40 3.64 -9.34
N ILE A 209 6.44 2.40 -8.90
CA ILE A 209 7.09 1.95 -7.67
C ILE A 209 7.94 0.72 -7.90
N CYS A 210 8.95 0.56 -7.07
CA CYS A 210 9.71 -0.66 -6.88
C CYS A 210 10.16 -0.76 -5.41
N LEU A 211 10.66 -1.92 -5.02
CA LEU A 211 11.37 -2.17 -3.77
C LEU A 211 12.83 -2.52 -4.11
N ILE A 212 13.77 -2.02 -3.34
CA ILE A 212 15.17 -2.50 -3.32
C ILE A 212 15.40 -3.09 -1.93
N ASN A 213 15.76 -4.37 -1.86
CA ASN A 213 16.03 -5.04 -0.60
C ASN A 213 17.46 -4.79 -0.09
N VAL A 214 17.79 -5.36 1.05
CA VAL A 214 19.12 -5.20 1.69
C VAL A 214 20.26 -5.80 0.87
N ASP A 215 19.97 -6.78 0.02
CA ASP A 215 20.93 -7.46 -0.86
C ASP A 215 21.08 -6.75 -2.22
N GLY A 216 20.39 -5.62 -2.39
CA GLY A 216 20.39 -4.83 -3.62
C GLY A 216 19.45 -5.34 -4.71
N ASP A 217 18.64 -6.37 -4.45
CA ASP A 217 17.69 -6.88 -5.44
C ASP A 217 16.52 -5.92 -5.62
N VAL A 218 16.13 -5.70 -6.86
CA VAL A 218 15.04 -4.79 -7.26
C VAL A 218 13.80 -5.59 -7.59
N TYR A 219 12.73 -5.33 -6.85
CA TYR A 219 11.42 -5.97 -7.03
C TYR A 219 10.38 -4.97 -7.52
N PRO A 220 9.38 -5.39 -8.30
CA PRO A 220 8.28 -4.50 -8.75
C PRO A 220 7.49 -3.86 -7.60
N CYS A 221 7.33 -4.56 -6.48
CA CYS A 221 6.74 -4.04 -5.24
C CYS A 221 7.14 -4.94 -4.06
N SER A 222 6.76 -4.55 -2.85
CA SER A 222 7.08 -5.27 -1.60
C SER A 222 6.49 -6.69 -1.49
N TYR A 223 5.52 -7.01 -2.35
CA TYR A 223 4.81 -8.31 -2.32
C TYR A 223 5.17 -9.20 -3.50
N PHE A 224 5.98 -8.72 -4.43
CA PHE A 224 6.32 -9.47 -5.62
C PHE A 224 7.60 -10.29 -5.40
N PRO A 225 7.59 -11.65 -5.58
CA PRO A 225 8.69 -12.49 -5.13
C PRO A 225 9.82 -12.65 -6.15
N LYS A 226 9.72 -12.05 -7.35
CA LYS A 226 10.77 -12.13 -8.38
C LYS A 226 11.50 -10.81 -8.52
N ALA A 227 12.83 -10.84 -8.41
CA ALA A 227 13.68 -9.69 -8.67
C ALA A 227 13.78 -9.39 -10.17
N ALA A 228 13.83 -8.10 -10.51
CA ALA A 228 14.05 -7.60 -11.86
C ALA A 228 15.54 -7.43 -12.19
N GLY A 229 16.39 -7.39 -11.16
CA GLY A 229 17.85 -7.20 -11.24
C GLY A 229 18.42 -6.85 -9.87
N ASN A 230 19.72 -6.53 -9.83
CA ASN A 230 20.41 -6.19 -8.58
C ASN A 230 21.28 -4.94 -8.78
N VAL A 231 21.11 -3.92 -7.93
CA VAL A 231 21.79 -2.61 -8.05
C VAL A 231 23.28 -2.65 -7.79
N PHE A 232 23.81 -3.71 -7.17
CA PHE A 232 25.25 -3.91 -7.02
C PHE A 232 25.91 -4.49 -8.27
N LYS A 233 25.09 -5.00 -9.23
CA LYS A 233 25.58 -5.62 -10.49
C LYS A 233 25.25 -4.78 -11.71
N THR A 234 24.15 -4.05 -11.68
CA THR A 234 23.63 -3.31 -12.84
C THR A 234 23.07 -1.96 -12.36
N PRO A 235 23.33 -0.84 -13.03
CA PRO A 235 22.77 0.46 -12.68
C PRO A 235 21.24 0.41 -12.57
N PHE A 236 20.68 1.05 -11.56
CA PHE A 236 19.23 1.05 -11.33
C PHE A 236 18.43 1.49 -12.57
N LYS A 237 18.93 2.47 -13.32
CA LYS A 237 18.28 2.95 -14.54
C LYS A 237 18.08 1.83 -15.56
N GLU A 238 19.10 1.03 -15.81
CA GLU A 238 19.05 -0.11 -16.75
C GLU A 238 18.06 -1.17 -16.24
N ILE A 239 18.10 -1.50 -14.94
CA ILE A 239 17.12 -2.44 -14.36
C ILE A 239 15.71 -1.92 -14.57
N TRP A 240 15.45 -0.64 -14.29
CA TRP A 240 14.14 -0.03 -14.39
C TRP A 240 13.62 0.05 -15.83
N GLU A 241 14.47 0.39 -16.78
CA GLU A 241 14.08 0.60 -18.18
C GLU A 241 14.12 -0.70 -18.99
N ASP A 242 15.07 -1.59 -18.73
CA ASP A 242 15.40 -2.68 -19.65
C ASP A 242 15.07 -4.08 -19.13
N SER A 243 14.81 -4.27 -17.83
CA SER A 243 14.46 -5.61 -17.36
C SER A 243 13.20 -6.14 -18.03
N GLN A 244 13.24 -7.41 -18.43
CA GLN A 244 12.11 -8.08 -19.07
C GLN A 244 10.86 -8.06 -18.18
N LEU A 245 11.03 -8.29 -16.88
CA LEU A 245 9.95 -8.29 -15.92
C LEU A 245 9.20 -6.95 -15.90
N PHE A 246 9.90 -5.83 -15.85
CA PHE A 246 9.27 -4.52 -15.85
C PHE A 246 8.63 -4.18 -17.19
N LYS A 247 9.23 -4.59 -18.32
CA LYS A 247 8.66 -4.42 -19.66
C LYS A 247 7.33 -5.16 -19.79
N GLU A 248 7.29 -6.41 -19.36
CA GLU A 248 6.06 -7.23 -19.40
C GLU A 248 4.96 -6.67 -18.49
N MET A 249 5.29 -6.22 -17.28
CA MET A 249 4.32 -5.59 -16.36
C MET A 249 3.77 -4.26 -16.87
N ARG A 250 4.46 -3.59 -17.78
CA ARG A 250 4.02 -2.33 -18.41
C ARG A 250 3.23 -2.56 -19.70
N ASP A 251 3.34 -3.73 -20.31
CA ASP A 251 2.60 -4.09 -21.52
C ASP A 251 1.30 -4.83 -21.18
N PHE A 252 0.22 -4.09 -21.02
CA PHE A 252 -1.09 -4.65 -20.72
C PHE A 252 -1.65 -5.58 -21.79
N ARG A 253 -1.08 -5.59 -23.01
CA ARG A 253 -1.50 -6.50 -24.09
C ARG A 253 -1.06 -7.94 -23.84
N SER A 254 -0.04 -8.12 -23.00
CA SER A 254 0.46 -9.44 -22.60
C SER A 254 -0.38 -10.10 -21.50
N TYR A 255 -1.30 -9.34 -20.87
CA TYR A 255 -2.11 -9.84 -19.76
C TYR A 255 -3.15 -10.86 -20.24
N ARG A 256 -3.47 -11.83 -19.39
CA ARG A 256 -4.30 -12.98 -19.68
C ARG A 256 -5.60 -12.98 -18.89
N GLY A 257 -6.42 -14.04 -19.10
CA GLY A 257 -7.70 -14.20 -18.43
C GLY A 257 -8.60 -12.98 -18.59
N LYS A 258 -9.43 -12.70 -17.59
CA LYS A 258 -10.34 -11.53 -17.58
C LYS A 258 -9.59 -10.22 -17.74
N CYS A 259 -8.40 -10.11 -17.16
CA CYS A 259 -7.61 -8.88 -17.25
C CYS A 259 -7.19 -8.54 -18.67
N GLY A 260 -6.81 -9.55 -19.48
CA GLY A 260 -6.36 -9.37 -20.87
C GLY A 260 -7.43 -8.82 -21.82
N VAL A 261 -8.71 -8.97 -21.48
CA VAL A 261 -9.84 -8.48 -22.29
C VAL A 261 -10.66 -7.39 -21.61
N CYS A 262 -10.21 -6.94 -20.41
CA CYS A 262 -10.97 -6.01 -19.59
C CYS A 262 -10.86 -4.58 -20.11
N GLU A 263 -11.99 -3.92 -20.30
CA GLU A 263 -12.07 -2.50 -20.70
C GLU A 263 -11.47 -1.53 -19.67
N PHE A 264 -11.27 -1.97 -18.44
CA PHE A 264 -10.68 -1.18 -17.35
C PHE A 264 -9.18 -1.44 -17.13
N ILE A 265 -8.54 -2.25 -17.98
CA ILE A 265 -7.15 -2.70 -17.74
C ILE A 265 -6.18 -1.52 -17.56
N ASN A 266 -6.33 -0.45 -18.35
CA ASN A 266 -5.45 0.73 -18.32
C ASN A 266 -5.52 1.53 -17.01
N VAL A 267 -6.62 1.44 -16.27
CA VAL A 267 -6.81 2.15 -15.00
C VAL A 267 -6.65 1.24 -13.80
N CYS A 268 -6.87 -0.06 -13.97
CA CYS A 268 -6.82 -1.06 -12.92
C CYS A 268 -5.47 -1.81 -12.88
N GLY A 269 -5.13 -2.53 -13.95
CA GLY A 269 -3.93 -3.36 -14.06
C GLY A 269 -3.97 -4.67 -13.27
N GLY A 270 -4.95 -4.90 -12.37
CA GLY A 270 -4.97 -6.03 -11.45
C GLY A 270 -3.72 -6.10 -10.53
N CYS A 271 -3.78 -6.74 -9.39
CA CYS A 271 -2.61 -6.94 -8.54
C CYS A 271 -1.73 -8.06 -9.10
N ARG A 272 -0.57 -7.72 -9.68
CA ARG A 272 0.32 -8.71 -10.31
C ARG A 272 0.98 -9.66 -9.31
N ALA A 273 1.25 -9.16 -8.10
CA ALA A 273 1.77 -10.01 -7.02
C ALA A 273 0.73 -11.04 -6.56
N ARG A 274 -0.56 -10.66 -6.48
CA ARG A 274 -1.63 -11.60 -6.12
C ARG A 274 -1.94 -12.58 -7.26
N ALA A 275 -1.95 -12.13 -8.51
CA ALA A 275 -2.05 -13.00 -9.65
C ALA A 275 -0.96 -14.07 -9.60
N TYR A 276 0.30 -13.66 -9.39
CA TYR A 276 1.42 -14.59 -9.27
C TYR A 276 1.28 -15.56 -8.09
N ALA A 277 0.92 -15.05 -6.91
CA ALA A 277 0.81 -15.88 -5.70
C ALA A 277 -0.24 -17.00 -5.83
N ILE A 278 -1.31 -16.76 -6.58
CA ILE A 278 -2.42 -17.74 -6.73
C ILE A 278 -2.22 -18.64 -7.95
N SER A 279 -1.73 -18.11 -9.08
CA SER A 279 -1.65 -18.85 -10.35
C SER A 279 -0.22 -19.27 -10.74
N GLY A 280 0.80 -18.73 -10.12
CA GLY A 280 2.20 -18.86 -10.56
C GLY A 280 2.57 -17.99 -11.76
N ASP A 281 1.61 -17.26 -12.33
CA ASP A 281 1.82 -16.35 -13.47
C ASP A 281 1.34 -14.92 -13.15
N TYR A 282 2.25 -13.96 -13.18
CA TYR A 282 1.92 -12.56 -12.90
C TYR A 282 1.16 -11.86 -14.04
N LEU A 283 1.08 -12.46 -15.21
CA LEU A 283 0.29 -11.94 -16.32
C LEU A 283 -1.16 -12.45 -16.30
N GLU A 284 -1.47 -13.43 -15.45
CA GLU A 284 -2.82 -13.94 -15.27
C GLU A 284 -3.79 -12.92 -14.65
N GLU A 285 -5.07 -13.24 -14.64
CA GLU A 285 -6.10 -12.37 -14.09
C GLU A 285 -5.96 -12.13 -12.59
N GLU A 286 -6.48 -11.02 -12.12
CA GLU A 286 -6.64 -10.72 -10.69
C GLU A 286 -7.68 -11.66 -10.07
N PRO A 287 -7.29 -12.60 -9.19
CA PRO A 287 -8.19 -13.67 -8.72
C PRO A 287 -9.33 -13.16 -7.82
N PHE A 288 -9.14 -12.02 -7.13
CA PHE A 288 -10.13 -11.45 -6.23
C PHE A 288 -11.01 -10.37 -6.87
N CYS A 289 -10.94 -10.18 -8.18
CA CYS A 289 -11.85 -9.31 -8.91
C CYS A 289 -13.13 -10.07 -9.28
N SER A 290 -14.29 -9.60 -8.78
CA SER A 290 -15.61 -10.18 -9.10
C SER A 290 -16.16 -9.72 -10.47
N TYR A 291 -15.57 -8.67 -11.06
CA TYR A 291 -16.04 -8.09 -12.30
C TYR A 291 -15.85 -9.02 -13.50
N ILE A 292 -16.89 -9.13 -14.31
CA ILE A 292 -16.88 -9.85 -15.59
C ILE A 292 -16.81 -8.81 -16.72
N PRO A 293 -15.71 -8.77 -17.50
CA PRO A 293 -15.60 -7.86 -18.64
C PRO A 293 -16.67 -8.11 -19.69
N LYS A 294 -17.12 -7.06 -20.36
CA LYS A 294 -18.18 -7.14 -21.38
C LYS A 294 -17.86 -8.14 -22.51
N ARG A 295 -16.58 -8.24 -22.91
CA ARG A 295 -16.15 -9.16 -23.97
C ARG A 295 -16.21 -10.63 -23.56
N VAL A 296 -16.18 -10.95 -22.26
CA VAL A 296 -16.33 -12.33 -21.75
C VAL A 296 -17.79 -12.73 -21.69
N GLY A 297 -18.68 -11.81 -21.34
CA GLY A 297 -20.13 -12.07 -21.25
C GLY A 297 -20.86 -12.16 -22.61
N GLN A 298 -20.14 -11.97 -23.72
CA GLN A 298 -20.67 -12.06 -25.09
C GLN A 298 -20.28 -13.36 -25.80
N ARG A 299 -19.62 -14.29 -25.14
CA ARG A 299 -19.31 -15.65 -25.60
C ARG A 299 -20.18 -16.64 -24.82
#